data_8b9e88887a02aae88d0c80436ebee7fa
#
_entry.id   8b9e88887a02aae88d0c80436ebee7fa
#
_cell.length_a   1.000
_cell.length_b   1.000
_cell.length_c   1.000
_cell.angle_alpha   90.00
_cell.angle_beta   90.00
_cell.angle_gamma   90.00
#
_symmetry.space_group_name_H-M   'P 1'
#
loop_
_entity.id
_entity.type
_entity.pdbx_description
1 polymer ?
#
loop_
_entity_poly.entity_id
_entity_poly.type
_entity_poly.pdbx_seq_one_letter_code
_entity_poly.pdbx_strand_id
1 'polypeptide(L)'
;MFEYFNRPYPFSFQPLRRVKQIIPTGICVFLFLILFKPFGGDVFIIAYMISAAGFAALLTTVLIPLFFPKYFDEVKWTIKRNLIWVLWMNIIFVTILFFANNIFLIFKFNDFHGFTFKNYLHWVYIQLVFGVPLGLIVNLVNQYYLLKKHLKIANSINNSINKASQITSTTVLEFEVDKFNKIKIEVDQLVYVEALGNYINIIYHYEKIRQISIRETISNIEQKIGASKLIYKPHRSYLVNLQNIKNVAGDSQGLKIHLKGSEKIIPVSRSKIKEFRLLVADIM
;
A
#
# COMPACT_ATOMS: atom_id res chain seq x y z
N MET A 1 -8.78 -13.72 -16.42
CA MET A 1 -7.33 -13.40 -16.32
C MET A 1 -7.08 -11.90 -16.16
N PHE A 2 -7.72 -11.01 -16.94
CA PHE A 2 -7.52 -9.54 -16.86
C PHE A 2 -7.94 -8.89 -15.52
N GLU A 3 -8.95 -9.41 -14.83
CA GLU A 3 -9.36 -8.91 -13.52
C GLU A 3 -8.30 -9.08 -12.42
N TYR A 4 -7.46 -10.12 -12.50
CA TYR A 4 -6.37 -10.34 -11.56
C TYR A 4 -5.36 -9.17 -11.56
N PHE A 5 -5.02 -8.65 -12.72
CA PHE A 5 -4.05 -7.55 -12.87
C PHE A 5 -4.57 -6.21 -12.35
N ASN A 6 -5.88 -6.06 -12.23
CA ASN A 6 -6.51 -4.85 -11.68
C ASN A 6 -6.65 -4.88 -10.15
N ARG A 7 -6.29 -5.99 -9.51
CA ARG A 7 -6.30 -6.08 -8.05
C ARG A 7 -5.32 -5.08 -7.43
N PRO A 8 -5.67 -4.48 -6.28
CA PRO A 8 -4.78 -3.55 -5.59
C PRO A 8 -3.49 -4.28 -5.18
N TYR A 9 -2.36 -3.59 -5.35
CA TYR A 9 -1.04 -4.08 -4.98
C TYR A 9 -0.49 -3.27 -3.80
N PRO A 10 0.18 -3.89 -2.81
CA PRO A 10 0.73 -3.18 -1.66
C PRO A 10 1.89 -2.28 -2.09
N PHE A 11 1.59 -1.03 -2.35
CA PHE A 11 2.56 0.01 -2.66
C PHE A 11 2.50 1.08 -1.57
N SER A 12 3.64 1.45 -1.03
CA SER A 12 3.77 2.55 -0.10
C SER A 12 4.95 3.41 -0.50
N PHE A 13 4.65 4.69 -0.78
CA PHE A 13 5.65 5.67 -1.11
C PHE A 13 6.11 6.39 0.16
N GLN A 14 7.26 5.98 0.69
CA GLN A 14 7.90 6.61 1.85
C GLN A 14 9.35 6.94 1.47
N PRO A 15 9.65 8.16 0.99
CA PRO A 15 10.97 8.55 0.48
C PRO A 15 12.12 8.24 1.44
N LEU A 16 12.00 8.68 2.70
CA LEU A 16 13.01 8.43 3.74
C LEU A 16 13.30 6.94 3.98
N ARG A 17 12.25 6.12 3.92
CA ARG A 17 12.41 4.67 4.07
C ARG A 17 13.13 4.06 2.88
N ARG A 18 12.85 4.54 1.66
CA ARG A 18 13.54 4.08 0.43
C ARG A 18 15.02 4.42 0.48
N VAL A 19 15.36 5.65 0.85
CA VAL A 19 16.77 6.05 1.04
C VAL A 19 17.47 5.17 2.09
N LYS A 20 16.81 4.91 3.23
CA LYS A 20 17.35 4.01 4.27
C LYS A 20 17.52 2.56 3.81
N GLN A 21 16.86 2.12 2.75
CA GLN A 21 17.03 0.79 2.16
C GLN A 21 18.16 0.76 1.13
N ILE A 22 18.33 1.84 0.34
CA ILE A 22 19.36 1.94 -0.70
C ILE A 22 20.77 1.84 -0.10
N ILE A 23 21.02 2.54 1.00
CA ILE A 23 22.37 2.58 1.62
C ILE A 23 22.86 1.20 2.07
N PRO A 24 22.13 0.43 2.92
CA PRO A 24 22.59 -0.90 3.31
C PRO A 24 22.70 -1.87 2.14
N THR A 25 21.78 -1.79 1.17
CA THR A 25 21.84 -2.62 -0.03
C THR A 25 23.10 -2.31 -0.84
N GLY A 26 23.44 -1.03 -1.02
CA GLY A 26 24.68 -0.60 -1.68
C GLY A 26 25.93 -1.11 -0.96
N ILE A 27 25.96 -1.03 0.37
CA ILE A 27 27.08 -1.55 1.18
C ILE A 27 27.21 -3.07 1.02
N CYS A 28 26.11 -3.83 1.09
CA CYS A 28 26.13 -5.29 0.88
C CYS A 28 26.66 -5.67 -0.50
N VAL A 29 26.19 -4.98 -1.56
CA VAL A 29 26.66 -5.20 -2.93
C VAL A 29 28.15 -4.83 -3.06
N PHE A 30 28.59 -3.74 -2.45
CA PHE A 30 29.99 -3.32 -2.44
C PHE A 30 30.91 -4.39 -1.80
N LEU A 31 30.54 -4.85 -0.61
CA LEU A 31 31.29 -5.91 0.09
C LEU A 31 31.32 -7.21 -0.74
N PHE A 32 30.19 -7.59 -1.35
CA PHE A 32 30.11 -8.76 -2.22
C PHE A 32 31.09 -8.64 -3.41
N LEU A 33 31.08 -7.48 -4.10
CA LEU A 33 31.96 -7.25 -5.26
C LEU A 33 33.45 -7.20 -4.89
N ILE A 34 33.79 -6.68 -3.72
CA ILE A 34 35.18 -6.70 -3.22
C ILE A 34 35.65 -8.11 -2.85
N LEU A 35 34.78 -8.89 -2.17
CA LEU A 35 35.14 -10.24 -1.71
C LEU A 35 35.27 -11.22 -2.87
N PHE A 36 34.31 -11.21 -3.79
CA PHE A 36 34.23 -12.19 -4.87
C PHE A 36 34.92 -11.74 -6.16
N LYS A 37 35.22 -10.45 -6.31
CA LYS A 37 35.89 -9.85 -7.50
C LYS A 37 35.40 -10.34 -8.87
N PRO A 38 34.08 -10.44 -9.12
CA PRO A 38 33.57 -11.03 -10.36
C PRO A 38 33.93 -10.23 -11.63
N PHE A 39 34.36 -8.97 -11.48
CA PHE A 39 34.72 -8.05 -12.59
C PHE A 39 36.18 -7.55 -12.51
N GLY A 40 37.06 -8.27 -11.82
CA GLY A 40 38.41 -7.77 -11.52
C GLY A 40 38.41 -6.87 -10.29
N GLY A 41 39.56 -6.70 -9.67
CA GLY A 41 39.67 -6.15 -8.32
C GLY A 41 39.89 -4.64 -8.20
N ASP A 42 39.63 -3.83 -9.22
CA ASP A 42 39.81 -2.38 -9.13
C ASP A 42 38.71 -1.74 -8.28
N VAL A 43 39.07 -1.34 -7.06
CA VAL A 43 38.15 -0.76 -6.08
C VAL A 43 37.51 0.54 -6.58
N PHE A 44 38.20 1.33 -7.39
CA PHE A 44 37.69 2.56 -7.96
C PHE A 44 36.57 2.28 -8.96
N ILE A 45 36.70 1.27 -9.82
CA ILE A 45 35.65 0.84 -10.76
C ILE A 45 34.41 0.38 -9.98
N ILE A 46 34.63 -0.46 -8.97
CA ILE A 46 33.56 -0.98 -8.12
C ILE A 46 32.82 0.19 -7.43
N ALA A 47 33.53 1.12 -6.79
CA ALA A 47 32.93 2.27 -6.11
C ALA A 47 32.13 3.18 -7.08
N TYR A 48 32.68 3.43 -8.27
CA TYR A 48 32.02 4.21 -9.31
C TYR A 48 30.72 3.55 -9.80
N MET A 49 30.76 2.26 -10.13
CA MET A 49 29.58 1.52 -10.60
C MET A 49 28.50 1.41 -9.53
N ILE A 50 28.87 1.26 -8.26
CA ILE A 50 27.91 1.27 -7.14
C ILE A 50 27.31 2.64 -6.95
N SER A 51 28.07 3.71 -7.13
CA SER A 51 27.53 5.07 -7.09
C SER A 51 26.51 5.31 -8.20
N ALA A 52 26.80 4.84 -9.42
CA ALA A 52 25.87 4.89 -10.54
C ALA A 52 24.60 4.05 -10.27
N ALA A 53 24.73 2.85 -9.70
CA ALA A 53 23.62 2.01 -9.30
C ALA A 53 22.79 2.66 -8.17
N GLY A 54 23.43 3.28 -7.20
CA GLY A 54 22.78 4.05 -6.13
C GLY A 54 21.99 5.24 -6.67
N PHE A 55 22.56 5.97 -7.63
CA PHE A 55 21.87 7.06 -8.32
C PHE A 55 20.65 6.54 -9.11
N ALA A 56 20.79 5.46 -9.86
CA ALA A 56 19.69 4.83 -10.57
C ALA A 56 18.56 4.37 -9.64
N ALA A 57 18.91 3.78 -8.49
CA ALA A 57 17.97 3.38 -7.46
C ALA A 57 17.25 4.59 -6.84
N LEU A 58 17.97 5.66 -6.54
CA LEU A 58 17.40 6.89 -6.00
C LEU A 58 16.48 7.59 -7.02
N LEU A 59 16.90 7.68 -8.27
CA LEU A 59 16.11 8.24 -9.35
C LEU A 59 14.78 7.49 -9.50
N THR A 60 14.81 6.17 -9.60
CA THR A 60 13.63 5.35 -9.88
C THR A 60 12.71 5.20 -8.65
N THR A 61 13.24 5.08 -7.46
CA THR A 61 12.42 4.77 -6.27
C THR A 61 12.01 6.01 -5.46
N VAL A 62 12.69 7.14 -5.65
CA VAL A 62 12.44 8.38 -4.89
C VAL A 62 12.09 9.54 -5.82
N LEU A 63 12.99 9.91 -6.75
CA LEU A 63 12.82 11.14 -7.54
C LEU A 63 11.64 11.04 -8.50
N ILE A 64 11.56 10.00 -9.33
CA ILE A 64 10.44 9.86 -10.28
C ILE A 64 9.08 9.81 -9.57
N PRO A 65 8.87 9.03 -8.49
CA PRO A 65 7.62 9.08 -7.74
C PRO A 65 7.30 10.45 -7.12
N LEU A 66 8.29 11.23 -6.72
CA LEU A 66 8.09 12.61 -6.22
C LEU A 66 7.61 13.56 -7.32
N PHE A 67 8.17 13.44 -8.53
CA PHE A 67 7.76 14.31 -9.67
C PHE A 67 6.40 13.91 -10.26
N PHE A 68 6.01 12.64 -10.14
CA PHE A 68 4.75 12.13 -10.71
C PHE A 68 3.78 11.57 -9.65
N PRO A 69 3.38 12.34 -8.60
CA PRO A 69 2.59 11.82 -7.48
C PRO A 69 1.22 11.28 -7.90
N LYS A 70 0.61 11.84 -8.95
CA LYS A 70 -0.68 11.36 -9.48
C LYS A 70 -0.61 9.94 -10.06
N TYR A 71 0.52 9.57 -10.66
CA TYR A 71 0.75 8.20 -11.17
C TYR A 71 1.01 7.24 -10.02
N PHE A 72 1.79 7.67 -9.00
CA PHE A 72 2.20 6.87 -7.85
C PHE A 72 1.21 6.95 -6.66
N ASP A 73 -0.07 7.20 -6.95
CA ASP A 73 -1.13 7.18 -5.93
C ASP A 73 -1.27 5.77 -5.34
N GLU A 74 -1.01 5.64 -4.04
CA GLU A 74 -1.06 4.38 -3.29
C GLU A 74 -2.43 3.70 -3.36
N VAL A 75 -3.51 4.49 -3.42
CA VAL A 75 -4.90 3.98 -3.46
C VAL A 75 -5.22 3.33 -4.79
N LYS A 76 -4.67 3.87 -5.87
CA LYS A 76 -4.92 3.42 -7.25
C LYS A 76 -3.86 2.43 -7.75
N TRP A 77 -2.92 2.01 -6.89
CA TRP A 77 -1.82 1.13 -7.29
C TRP A 77 -2.28 -0.31 -7.44
N THR A 78 -2.16 -0.84 -8.66
CA THR A 78 -2.59 -2.21 -9.02
C THR A 78 -1.40 -3.09 -9.37
N ILE A 79 -1.62 -4.40 -9.47
CA ILE A 79 -0.62 -5.38 -9.93
C ILE A 79 -0.10 -4.98 -11.31
N LYS A 80 -0.97 -4.59 -12.24
CA LYS A 80 -0.60 -4.13 -13.59
C LYS A 80 0.35 -2.94 -13.54
N ARG A 81 0.01 -1.90 -12.77
CA ARG A 81 0.88 -0.72 -12.62
C ARG A 81 2.23 -1.08 -12.03
N ASN A 82 2.23 -1.98 -11.05
CA ASN A 82 3.47 -2.44 -10.43
C ASN A 82 4.36 -3.18 -11.42
N LEU A 83 3.81 -4.09 -12.24
CA LEU A 83 4.58 -4.80 -13.25
C LEU A 83 5.17 -3.84 -14.31
N ILE A 84 4.35 -2.93 -14.85
CA ILE A 84 4.81 -1.92 -15.79
C ILE A 84 5.94 -1.09 -15.17
N TRP A 85 5.77 -0.64 -13.93
CA TRP A 85 6.78 0.14 -13.24
C TRP A 85 8.07 -0.62 -13.01
N VAL A 86 8.01 -1.89 -12.62
CA VAL A 86 9.20 -2.76 -12.46
C VAL A 86 9.93 -2.92 -13.78
N LEU A 87 9.25 -3.09 -14.90
CA LEU A 87 9.87 -3.16 -16.22
C LEU A 87 10.60 -1.84 -16.56
N TRP A 88 9.93 -0.69 -16.38
CA TRP A 88 10.55 0.62 -16.61
C TRP A 88 11.75 0.86 -15.70
N MET A 89 11.65 0.51 -14.42
CA MET A 89 12.79 0.61 -13.50
C MET A 89 14.01 -0.17 -14.00
N ASN A 90 13.81 -1.41 -14.47
CA ASN A 90 14.92 -2.22 -14.98
C ASN A 90 15.55 -1.61 -16.23
N ILE A 91 14.74 -1.07 -17.16
CA ILE A 91 15.24 -0.39 -18.38
C ILE A 91 16.07 0.85 -17.98
N ILE A 92 15.55 1.70 -17.11
CA ILE A 92 16.26 2.90 -16.64
C ILE A 92 17.57 2.51 -15.94
N PHE A 93 17.51 1.49 -15.08
CA PHE A 93 18.65 1.03 -14.31
C PHE A 93 19.79 0.52 -15.20
N VAL A 94 19.46 -0.38 -16.16
CA VAL A 94 20.47 -0.92 -17.07
C VAL A 94 21.04 0.16 -17.99
N THR A 95 20.21 1.11 -18.43
CA THR A 95 20.66 2.22 -19.28
C THR A 95 21.66 3.11 -18.54
N ILE A 96 21.38 3.47 -17.29
CA ILE A 96 22.29 4.28 -16.47
C ILE A 96 23.62 3.55 -16.27
N LEU A 97 23.60 2.27 -15.93
CA LEU A 97 24.82 1.48 -15.73
C LEU A 97 25.62 1.32 -17.01
N PHE A 98 24.96 1.11 -18.16
CA PHE A 98 25.59 1.05 -19.47
C PHE A 98 26.32 2.36 -19.80
N PHE A 99 25.65 3.50 -19.65
CA PHE A 99 26.28 4.81 -19.88
C PHE A 99 27.41 5.08 -18.89
N ALA A 100 27.20 4.80 -17.61
CA ALA A 100 28.24 4.97 -16.59
C ALA A 100 29.49 4.16 -16.94
N ASN A 101 29.35 2.89 -17.30
CA ASN A 101 30.48 2.05 -17.69
C ASN A 101 31.23 2.61 -18.91
N ASN A 102 30.52 3.00 -19.96
CA ASN A 102 31.15 3.52 -21.17
C ASN A 102 31.82 4.87 -20.94
N ILE A 103 31.22 5.77 -20.16
CA ILE A 103 31.84 7.02 -19.75
C ILE A 103 33.14 6.74 -18.98
N PHE A 104 33.14 5.78 -18.06
CA PHE A 104 34.34 5.39 -17.35
C PHE A 104 35.46 4.88 -18.28
N LEU A 105 35.11 4.02 -19.25
CA LEU A 105 36.07 3.47 -20.23
C LEU A 105 36.69 4.58 -21.08
N ILE A 106 35.92 5.57 -21.50
CA ILE A 106 36.41 6.73 -22.24
C ILE A 106 37.42 7.52 -21.37
N PHE A 107 37.04 7.88 -20.15
CA PHE A 107 37.90 8.69 -19.29
C PHE A 107 39.19 7.99 -18.85
N LYS A 108 39.13 6.67 -18.60
CA LYS A 108 40.31 5.92 -18.07
C LYS A 108 41.19 5.35 -19.19
N PHE A 109 40.58 4.91 -20.30
CA PHE A 109 41.28 4.15 -21.34
C PHE A 109 41.19 4.79 -22.72
N ASN A 110 40.51 5.93 -22.86
CA ASN A 110 40.23 6.58 -24.16
C ASN A 110 39.51 5.63 -25.15
N ASP A 111 38.73 4.69 -24.62
CA ASP A 111 38.04 3.66 -25.41
C ASP A 111 36.59 4.12 -25.73
N PHE A 112 36.32 4.34 -27.01
CA PHE A 112 35.01 4.74 -27.54
C PHE A 112 34.22 3.55 -28.12
N HIS A 113 34.78 2.34 -28.16
CA HIS A 113 34.16 1.18 -28.80
C HIS A 113 33.05 0.53 -27.95
N GLY A 114 32.84 1.00 -26.72
CA GLY A 114 31.83 0.47 -25.79
C GLY A 114 30.38 0.73 -26.21
N PHE A 115 30.09 1.83 -26.93
CA PHE A 115 28.74 2.24 -27.31
C PHE A 115 28.17 1.45 -28.50
N THR A 116 27.99 0.15 -28.33
CA THR A 116 27.38 -0.71 -29.33
C THR A 116 26.09 -1.33 -28.81
N PHE A 117 25.14 -1.60 -29.71
CA PHE A 117 23.91 -2.29 -29.36
C PHE A 117 24.17 -3.69 -28.77
N LYS A 118 25.19 -4.39 -29.28
CA LYS A 118 25.63 -5.69 -28.71
C LYS A 118 26.03 -5.57 -27.25
N ASN A 119 26.83 -4.56 -26.91
CA ASN A 119 27.25 -4.33 -25.53
C ASN A 119 26.05 -3.92 -24.64
N TYR A 120 25.10 -3.13 -25.16
CA TYR A 120 23.88 -2.82 -24.41
C TYR A 120 23.06 -4.08 -24.12
N LEU A 121 22.89 -5.00 -25.08
CA LEU A 121 22.23 -6.28 -24.85
C LEU A 121 22.96 -7.14 -23.82
N HIS A 122 24.29 -7.10 -23.77
CA HIS A 122 25.06 -7.78 -22.72
C HIS A 122 24.72 -7.22 -21.33
N TRP A 123 24.61 -5.91 -21.18
CA TRP A 123 24.17 -5.28 -19.92
C TRP A 123 22.74 -5.65 -19.55
N VAL A 124 21.84 -5.74 -20.53
CA VAL A 124 20.47 -6.24 -20.31
C VAL A 124 20.50 -7.68 -19.80
N TYR A 125 21.33 -8.53 -20.38
CA TYR A 125 21.51 -9.91 -19.90
C TYR A 125 22.01 -9.96 -18.46
N ILE A 126 23.05 -9.19 -18.11
CA ILE A 126 23.55 -9.10 -16.73
C ILE A 126 22.43 -8.66 -15.78
N GLN A 127 21.64 -7.64 -16.18
CA GLN A 127 20.52 -7.15 -15.37
C GLN A 127 19.44 -8.22 -15.15
N LEU A 128 19.14 -9.02 -16.17
CA LEU A 128 18.16 -10.12 -16.06
C LEU A 128 18.66 -11.21 -15.11
N VAL A 129 19.95 -11.55 -15.16
CA VAL A 129 20.52 -12.64 -14.34
C VAL A 129 20.73 -12.22 -12.89
N PHE A 130 21.16 -10.99 -12.62
CA PHE A 130 21.53 -10.54 -11.29
C PHE A 130 20.58 -9.49 -10.71
N GLY A 131 20.21 -8.49 -11.49
CA GLY A 131 19.43 -7.35 -11.03
C GLY A 131 17.96 -7.70 -10.77
N VAL A 132 17.35 -8.47 -11.66
CA VAL A 132 15.93 -8.87 -11.50
C VAL A 132 15.73 -9.78 -10.28
N PRO A 133 16.53 -10.84 -10.04
CA PRO A 133 16.41 -11.66 -8.83
C PRO A 133 16.63 -10.85 -7.55
N LEU A 134 17.63 -9.97 -7.53
CA LEU A 134 17.88 -9.09 -6.37
C LEU A 134 16.69 -8.18 -6.11
N GLY A 135 16.12 -7.56 -7.15
CA GLY A 135 14.92 -6.73 -7.05
C GLY A 135 13.70 -7.48 -6.54
N LEU A 136 13.52 -8.74 -6.94
CA LEU A 136 12.46 -9.62 -6.44
C LEU A 136 12.65 -9.92 -4.95
N ILE A 137 13.87 -10.24 -4.51
CA ILE A 137 14.18 -10.48 -3.09
C ILE A 137 13.86 -9.24 -2.24
N VAL A 138 14.32 -8.06 -2.66
CA VAL A 138 14.03 -6.79 -1.96
C VAL A 138 12.52 -6.54 -1.87
N ASN A 139 11.78 -6.84 -2.94
CA ASN A 139 10.33 -6.69 -2.95
C ASN A 139 9.64 -7.66 -1.99
N LEU A 140 10.04 -8.94 -1.96
CA LEU A 140 9.52 -9.95 -1.03
C LEU A 140 9.77 -9.56 0.42
N VAL A 141 10.99 -9.12 0.75
CA VAL A 141 11.34 -8.63 2.10
C VAL A 141 10.46 -7.44 2.50
N ASN A 142 10.22 -6.50 1.58
CA ASN A 142 9.35 -5.37 1.85
C ASN A 142 7.89 -5.79 2.09
N GLN A 143 7.35 -6.73 1.30
CA GLN A 143 6.01 -7.28 1.50
C GLN A 143 5.89 -8.02 2.84
N TYR A 144 6.87 -8.84 3.18
CA TYR A 144 6.91 -9.53 4.47
C TYR A 144 6.90 -8.55 5.66
N TYR A 145 7.68 -7.48 5.56
CA TYR A 145 7.69 -6.44 6.59
C TYR A 145 6.33 -5.74 6.75
N LEU A 146 5.67 -5.40 5.64
CA LEU A 146 4.34 -4.79 5.66
C LEU A 146 3.30 -5.73 6.27
N LEU A 147 3.33 -7.00 5.89
CA LEU A 147 2.48 -8.03 6.46
C LEU A 147 2.66 -8.12 7.98
N LYS A 148 3.90 -8.28 8.45
CA LYS A 148 4.21 -8.37 9.89
C LYS A 148 3.75 -7.13 10.66
N LYS A 149 3.92 -5.93 10.07
CA LYS A 149 3.44 -4.68 10.66
C LYS A 149 1.92 -4.65 10.81
N HIS A 150 1.18 -5.00 9.76
CA HIS A 150 -0.28 -4.98 9.77
C HIS A 150 -0.86 -6.06 10.68
N LEU A 151 -0.27 -7.26 10.72
CA LEU A 151 -0.64 -8.32 11.67
C LEU A 151 -0.47 -7.85 13.12
N LYS A 152 0.66 -7.19 13.45
CA LYS A 152 0.87 -6.65 14.80
C LYS A 152 -0.19 -5.62 15.20
N ILE A 153 -0.57 -4.74 14.26
CA ILE A 153 -1.62 -3.73 14.49
C ILE A 153 -2.98 -4.42 14.65
N ALA A 154 -3.32 -5.37 13.77
CA ALA A 154 -4.57 -6.12 13.84
C ALA A 154 -4.72 -6.84 15.18
N ASN A 155 -3.67 -7.52 15.64
CA ASN A 155 -3.67 -8.22 16.94
C ASN A 155 -3.86 -7.24 18.12
N SER A 156 -3.23 -6.05 18.08
CA SER A 156 -3.44 -5.05 19.12
C SER A 156 -4.89 -4.55 19.16
N ILE A 157 -5.52 -4.37 18.00
CA ILE A 157 -6.93 -3.96 17.90
C ILE A 157 -7.84 -5.08 18.40
N ASN A 158 -7.61 -6.33 17.99
CA ASN A 158 -8.42 -7.46 18.43
C ASN A 158 -8.35 -7.67 19.95
N ASN A 159 -7.19 -7.46 20.57
CA ASN A 159 -7.05 -7.49 22.03
C ASN A 159 -7.88 -6.39 22.73
N SER A 160 -7.97 -5.20 22.12
CA SER A 160 -8.84 -4.13 22.63
C SER A 160 -10.31 -4.51 22.49
N ILE A 161 -10.73 -4.99 21.33
CA ILE A 161 -12.12 -5.43 21.06
C ILE A 161 -12.56 -6.50 22.07
N ASN A 162 -11.68 -7.48 22.37
CA ASN A 162 -12.00 -8.57 23.32
C ASN A 162 -12.11 -8.09 24.78
N LYS A 163 -11.55 -6.94 25.12
CA LYS A 163 -11.62 -6.35 26.48
C LYS A 163 -12.77 -5.36 26.65
N ALA A 164 -13.40 -4.96 25.56
CA ALA A 164 -14.42 -3.93 25.57
C ALA A 164 -15.70 -4.37 26.28
N SER A 165 -16.21 -3.50 27.15
CA SER A 165 -17.56 -3.55 27.67
C SER A 165 -18.54 -3.01 26.63
N GLN A 166 -19.78 -3.54 26.57
CA GLN A 166 -20.80 -3.01 25.69
C GLN A 166 -21.19 -1.59 26.11
N ILE A 167 -21.01 -0.62 25.23
CA ILE A 167 -21.46 0.76 25.44
C ILE A 167 -22.82 0.87 24.75
N THR A 168 -23.89 1.03 25.53
CA THR A 168 -25.22 1.30 25.00
C THR A 168 -25.36 2.77 24.62
N SER A 169 -25.84 3.04 23.41
CA SER A 169 -26.14 4.38 22.92
C SER A 169 -27.63 4.48 22.58
N THR A 170 -28.33 5.42 23.18
CA THR A 170 -29.77 5.67 22.91
C THR A 170 -30.00 6.64 21.75
N THR A 171 -28.95 6.94 20.97
CA THR A 171 -29.07 7.86 19.83
C THR A 171 -29.86 7.21 18.70
N VAL A 172 -30.96 7.85 18.27
CA VAL A 172 -31.82 7.41 17.17
C VAL A 172 -31.45 8.19 15.91
N LEU A 173 -31.22 7.48 14.83
CA LEU A 173 -30.95 8.04 13.50
C LEU A 173 -32.21 7.97 12.66
N GLU A 174 -32.59 9.09 12.02
CA GLU A 174 -33.72 9.14 11.10
C GLU A 174 -33.21 9.18 9.66
N PHE A 175 -33.70 8.24 8.85
CA PHE A 175 -33.40 8.15 7.41
C PHE A 175 -34.66 8.30 6.60
N GLU A 176 -34.63 9.17 5.60
CA GLU A 176 -35.73 9.33 4.64
C GLU A 176 -35.55 8.29 3.53
N VAL A 177 -36.46 7.32 3.46
CA VAL A 177 -36.45 6.26 2.44
C VAL A 177 -37.11 6.77 1.17
N ASP A 178 -38.29 7.45 1.34
CA ASP A 178 -39.09 8.09 0.29
C ASP A 178 -39.66 9.40 0.81
N LYS A 179 -40.34 10.19 -0.08
CA LYS A 179 -40.97 11.47 0.29
C LYS A 179 -41.95 11.37 1.48
N PHE A 180 -42.44 10.17 1.79
CA PHE A 180 -43.44 9.93 2.83
C PHE A 180 -42.99 8.96 3.94
N ASN A 181 -41.92 8.24 3.75
CA ASN A 181 -41.49 7.20 4.68
C ASN A 181 -40.12 7.55 5.32
N LYS A 182 -40.14 7.69 6.64
CA LYS A 182 -38.93 7.81 7.47
C LYS A 182 -38.74 6.54 8.26
N ILE A 183 -37.52 6.06 8.33
CA ILE A 183 -37.14 4.93 9.18
C ILE A 183 -36.26 5.45 10.30
N LYS A 184 -36.56 5.02 11.54
CA LYS A 184 -35.77 5.29 12.72
C LYS A 184 -34.94 4.06 13.04
N ILE A 185 -33.62 4.23 13.16
CA ILE A 185 -32.67 3.18 13.49
C ILE A 185 -31.84 3.67 14.68
N GLU A 186 -31.79 2.89 15.74
CA GLU A 186 -30.88 3.17 16.85
C GLU A 186 -29.44 2.93 16.43
N VAL A 187 -28.50 3.73 16.94
CA VAL A 187 -27.08 3.60 16.60
C VAL A 187 -26.57 2.18 16.91
N ASP A 188 -27.07 1.56 17.99
CA ASP A 188 -26.68 0.20 18.39
C ASP A 188 -27.15 -0.86 17.38
N GLN A 189 -28.26 -0.59 16.69
CA GLN A 189 -28.77 -1.48 15.64
C GLN A 189 -27.99 -1.35 14.34
N LEU A 190 -27.34 -0.21 14.08
CA LEU A 190 -26.60 0.02 12.86
C LEU A 190 -25.36 -0.89 12.81
N VAL A 191 -25.21 -1.67 11.73
CA VAL A 191 -24.03 -2.52 11.48
C VAL A 191 -22.99 -1.78 10.65
N TYR A 192 -23.38 -1.38 9.45
CA TYR A 192 -22.55 -0.55 8.57
C TYR A 192 -23.37 0.15 7.50
N VAL A 193 -22.77 1.16 6.88
CA VAL A 193 -23.30 1.87 5.72
C VAL A 193 -22.32 1.71 4.57
N GLU A 194 -22.81 1.42 3.36
CA GLU A 194 -22.03 1.26 2.14
C GLU A 194 -22.51 2.20 1.04
N ALA A 195 -21.61 2.98 0.45
CA ALA A 195 -21.91 3.80 -0.72
C ALA A 195 -21.73 2.98 -2.01
N LEU A 196 -22.79 2.92 -2.84
CA LEU A 196 -22.85 2.25 -4.13
C LEU A 196 -23.36 3.22 -5.21
N GLY A 197 -22.42 3.89 -5.89
CA GLY A 197 -22.76 4.92 -6.88
C GLY A 197 -23.51 6.09 -6.25
N ASN A 198 -24.76 6.32 -6.66
CA ASN A 198 -25.63 7.38 -6.16
C ASN A 198 -26.54 6.93 -5.00
N TYR A 199 -26.38 5.69 -4.54
CA TYR A 199 -27.18 5.10 -3.48
C TYR A 199 -26.31 4.71 -2.30
N ILE A 200 -26.95 4.65 -1.15
CA ILE A 200 -26.36 4.17 0.10
C ILE A 200 -27.17 3.00 0.59
N ASN A 201 -26.50 1.91 0.89
CA ASN A 201 -27.07 0.77 1.61
C ASN A 201 -26.78 0.94 3.09
N ILE A 202 -27.83 0.92 3.90
CA ILE A 202 -27.79 0.93 5.36
C ILE A 202 -28.14 -0.46 5.83
N ILE A 203 -27.20 -1.11 6.54
CA ILE A 203 -27.36 -2.46 7.07
C ILE A 203 -27.49 -2.35 8.59
N TYR A 204 -28.59 -2.90 9.13
CA TYR A 204 -28.93 -2.78 10.54
C TYR A 204 -29.58 -4.06 11.07
N HIS A 205 -29.54 -4.23 12.40
CA HIS A 205 -30.19 -5.30 13.12
C HIS A 205 -31.61 -4.90 13.52
N TYR A 206 -32.60 -5.68 13.06
CA TYR A 206 -33.97 -5.63 13.54
C TYR A 206 -34.52 -7.06 13.50
N GLU A 207 -34.49 -7.78 14.62
CA GLU A 207 -34.72 -9.23 14.73
C GLU A 207 -33.74 -10.07 13.86
N LYS A 208 -33.55 -9.64 12.62
CA LYS A 208 -32.58 -10.16 11.62
C LYS A 208 -31.84 -8.98 11.01
N ILE A 209 -30.76 -9.29 10.30
CA ILE A 209 -30.06 -8.26 9.50
C ILE A 209 -30.98 -7.82 8.36
N ARG A 210 -31.25 -6.53 8.30
CA ARG A 210 -32.02 -5.87 7.23
C ARG A 210 -31.15 -4.87 6.48
N GLN A 211 -31.55 -4.61 5.25
CA GLN A 211 -30.91 -3.64 4.38
C GLN A 211 -31.96 -2.71 3.80
N ILE A 212 -31.66 -1.42 3.81
CA ILE A 212 -32.40 -0.40 3.06
C ILE A 212 -31.44 0.35 2.14
N SER A 213 -31.94 0.73 0.97
CA SER A 213 -31.20 1.54 0.00
C SER A 213 -31.87 2.89 -0.16
N ILE A 214 -31.13 3.96 0.03
CA ILE A 214 -31.60 5.33 -0.10
C ILE A 214 -30.71 6.12 -1.07
N ARG A 215 -31.26 7.11 -1.74
CA ARG A 215 -30.50 8.00 -2.63
C ARG A 215 -29.92 9.16 -1.81
N GLU A 216 -28.71 8.97 -1.32
CA GLU A 216 -28.04 9.92 -0.44
C GLU A 216 -26.51 9.80 -0.61
N THR A 217 -25.75 10.72 -0.03
CA THR A 217 -24.27 10.64 0.00
C THR A 217 -23.78 10.19 1.37
N ILE A 218 -22.64 9.49 1.38
CA ILE A 218 -22.06 9.01 2.65
C ILE A 218 -21.66 10.18 3.57
N SER A 219 -21.31 11.33 3.00
CA SER A 219 -20.97 12.54 3.75
C SER A 219 -22.19 13.14 4.46
N ASN A 220 -23.35 13.13 3.81
CA ASN A 220 -24.60 13.59 4.45
C ASN A 220 -25.02 12.65 5.58
N ILE A 221 -24.86 11.33 5.39
CA ILE A 221 -25.11 10.35 6.45
C ILE A 221 -24.14 10.55 7.62
N GLU A 222 -22.86 10.78 7.34
CA GLU A 222 -21.85 11.09 8.36
C GLU A 222 -22.24 12.34 9.17
N GLN A 223 -22.75 13.39 8.53
CA GLN A 223 -23.27 14.58 9.20
C GLN A 223 -24.53 14.30 10.06
N LYS A 224 -25.46 13.50 9.56
CA LYS A 224 -26.67 13.09 10.30
C LYS A 224 -26.35 12.26 11.54
N ILE A 225 -25.34 11.39 11.45
CA ILE A 225 -24.84 10.59 12.58
C ILE A 225 -24.16 11.49 13.65
N GLY A 226 -23.60 12.63 13.21
CA GLY A 226 -22.98 13.61 14.11
C GLY A 226 -21.73 13.07 14.82
N ALA A 227 -21.49 13.52 16.06
CA ALA A 227 -20.30 13.19 16.84
C ALA A 227 -20.39 11.84 17.58
N SER A 228 -21.16 10.86 17.06
CA SER A 228 -21.18 9.54 17.69
C SER A 228 -19.82 8.88 17.64
N LYS A 229 -19.22 8.61 18.80
CA LYS A 229 -17.94 7.90 18.89
C LYS A 229 -18.01 6.45 18.42
N LEU A 230 -19.21 5.87 18.32
CA LEU A 230 -19.43 4.48 17.93
C LEU A 230 -19.34 4.25 16.42
N ILE A 231 -19.64 5.27 15.62
CA ILE A 231 -19.61 5.16 14.16
C ILE A 231 -18.32 5.75 13.61
N TYR A 232 -17.60 4.94 12.84
CA TYR A 232 -16.32 5.31 12.24
C TYR A 232 -16.30 5.13 10.73
N LYS A 233 -15.58 6.00 10.02
CA LYS A 233 -15.38 5.95 8.57
C LYS A 233 -14.01 5.38 8.22
N PRO A 234 -13.86 4.04 8.12
CA PRO A 234 -12.58 3.41 7.80
C PRO A 234 -12.18 3.61 6.33
N HIS A 235 -13.16 3.85 5.46
CA HIS A 235 -12.98 4.00 4.01
C HIS A 235 -13.96 5.02 3.45
N ARG A 236 -13.63 5.65 2.30
CA ARG A 236 -14.49 6.65 1.66
C ARG A 236 -15.91 6.15 1.35
N SER A 237 -16.09 4.85 1.21
CA SER A 237 -17.37 4.22 0.84
C SER A 237 -18.04 3.50 2.01
N TYR A 238 -17.50 3.56 3.23
CA TYR A 238 -18.03 2.80 4.36
C TYR A 238 -18.07 3.63 5.65
N LEU A 239 -19.17 3.50 6.39
CA LEU A 239 -19.27 3.83 7.82
C LEU A 239 -19.53 2.54 8.58
N VAL A 240 -18.90 2.33 9.72
CA VAL A 240 -18.98 1.08 10.50
C VAL A 240 -19.28 1.39 11.95
N ASN A 241 -20.19 0.61 12.54
CA ASN A 241 -20.35 0.62 13.98
C ASN A 241 -19.24 -0.22 14.63
N LEU A 242 -18.44 0.41 15.48
CA LEU A 242 -17.29 -0.22 16.13
C LEU A 242 -17.69 -1.39 17.02
N GLN A 243 -18.86 -1.37 17.63
CA GLN A 243 -19.37 -2.46 18.49
C GLN A 243 -19.73 -3.72 17.70
N ASN A 244 -20.04 -3.56 16.41
CA ASN A 244 -20.34 -4.67 15.53
C ASN A 244 -19.09 -5.27 14.87
N ILE A 245 -17.89 -4.84 15.24
CA ILE A 245 -16.66 -5.47 14.79
C ILE A 245 -16.51 -6.83 15.47
N LYS A 246 -16.36 -7.88 14.65
CA LYS A 246 -16.04 -9.24 15.10
C LYS A 246 -14.54 -9.38 15.34
N ASN A 247 -13.75 -9.04 14.31
CA ASN A 247 -12.29 -9.03 14.35
C ASN A 247 -11.72 -8.16 13.23
N VAL A 248 -10.44 -7.86 13.32
CA VAL A 248 -9.67 -7.17 12.30
C VAL A 248 -8.56 -8.09 11.82
N ALA A 249 -8.48 -8.29 10.51
CA ALA A 249 -7.37 -9.01 9.86
C ALA A 249 -6.38 -8.02 9.25
N GLY A 250 -5.09 -8.39 9.29
CA GLY A 250 -4.03 -7.62 8.63
C GLY A 250 -3.41 -8.43 7.50
N ASP A 251 -3.16 -7.78 6.36
CA ASP A 251 -2.37 -8.37 5.27
C ASP A 251 -1.32 -7.36 4.76
N SER A 252 -0.58 -7.72 3.71
CA SER A 252 0.42 -6.82 3.13
C SER A 252 -0.20 -5.54 2.54
N GLN A 253 -1.50 -5.53 2.25
CA GLN A 253 -2.22 -4.40 1.67
C GLN A 253 -2.76 -3.42 2.73
N GLY A 254 -3.07 -3.90 3.95
CA GLY A 254 -3.61 -3.07 5.03
C GLY A 254 -4.42 -3.85 6.07
N LEU A 255 -5.44 -3.20 6.62
CA LEU A 255 -6.36 -3.80 7.56
C LEU A 255 -7.72 -4.05 6.90
N LYS A 256 -8.38 -5.12 7.33
CA LYS A 256 -9.72 -5.55 6.92
C LYS A 256 -10.58 -5.80 8.14
N ILE A 257 -11.74 -5.18 8.20
CA ILE A 257 -12.70 -5.31 9.29
C ILE A 257 -13.71 -6.40 8.93
N HIS A 258 -13.88 -7.36 9.81
CA HIS A 258 -14.95 -8.36 9.77
C HIS A 258 -16.01 -8.00 10.79
N LEU A 259 -17.29 -8.03 10.39
CA LEU A 259 -18.42 -7.62 11.22
C LEU A 259 -19.15 -8.84 11.78
N LYS A 260 -19.81 -8.66 12.93
CA LYS A 260 -20.71 -9.66 13.51
C LYS A 260 -21.94 -9.80 12.60
N GLY A 261 -22.30 -11.04 12.28
CA GLY A 261 -23.51 -11.33 11.47
C GLY A 261 -23.44 -10.91 9.99
N SER A 262 -22.29 -10.45 9.46
CA SER A 262 -22.13 -10.10 8.06
C SER A 262 -20.88 -10.73 7.47
N GLU A 263 -20.98 -11.27 6.25
CA GLU A 263 -19.84 -11.78 5.49
C GLU A 263 -19.04 -10.66 4.79
N LYS A 264 -19.58 -9.43 4.81
CA LYS A 264 -18.93 -8.28 4.17
C LYS A 264 -17.61 -7.95 4.86
N ILE A 265 -16.55 -7.87 4.07
CA ILE A 265 -15.22 -7.46 4.52
C ILE A 265 -15.03 -5.99 4.16
N ILE A 266 -14.78 -5.15 5.16
CA ILE A 266 -14.64 -3.71 5.00
C ILE A 266 -13.16 -3.32 5.07
N PRO A 267 -12.60 -2.71 4.01
CA PRO A 267 -11.21 -2.27 4.01
C PRO A 267 -11.02 -1.01 4.87
N VAL A 268 -9.85 -0.91 5.51
CA VAL A 268 -9.41 0.32 6.18
C VAL A 268 -8.42 1.06 5.28
N SER A 269 -8.73 2.30 4.94
CA SER A 269 -7.82 3.16 4.18
C SER A 269 -6.47 3.30 4.90
N ARG A 270 -5.36 3.25 4.17
CA ARG A 270 -4.01 3.28 4.77
C ARG A 270 -3.76 4.52 5.64
N SER A 271 -4.26 5.68 5.21
CA SER A 271 -4.21 6.94 5.98
C SER A 271 -4.99 6.87 7.30
N LYS A 272 -6.03 6.02 7.36
CA LYS A 272 -6.92 5.87 8.50
C LYS A 272 -6.48 4.80 9.51
N ILE A 273 -5.47 3.99 9.22
CA ILE A 273 -5.03 2.87 10.09
C ILE A 273 -4.59 3.37 11.47
N LYS A 274 -3.83 4.48 11.53
CA LYS A 274 -3.34 5.05 12.80
C LYS A 274 -4.50 5.57 13.66
N GLU A 275 -5.40 6.32 13.05
CA GLU A 275 -6.59 6.88 13.68
C GLU A 275 -7.51 5.75 14.18
N PHE A 276 -7.80 4.76 13.32
CA PHE A 276 -8.62 3.60 13.68
C PHE A 276 -8.09 2.84 14.89
N ARG A 277 -6.77 2.60 14.93
CA ARG A 277 -6.12 1.92 16.06
C ARG A 277 -6.28 2.70 17.37
N LEU A 278 -6.08 4.02 17.32
CA LEU A 278 -6.20 4.88 18.52
C LEU A 278 -7.66 4.94 19.00
N LEU A 279 -8.59 5.10 18.07
CA LEU A 279 -10.02 5.17 18.39
C LEU A 279 -10.53 3.88 19.05
N VAL A 280 -10.17 2.71 18.49
CA VAL A 280 -10.56 1.42 19.09
C VAL A 280 -9.91 1.23 20.47
N ALA A 281 -8.69 1.71 20.69
CA ALA A 281 -8.04 1.63 21.99
C ALA A 281 -8.65 2.59 23.04
N ASP A 282 -9.28 3.70 22.61
CA ASP A 282 -9.92 4.70 23.48
C ASP A 282 -11.35 4.30 23.86
N ILE A 283 -12.08 3.67 22.94
CA ILE A 283 -13.49 3.33 23.13
C ILE A 283 -13.67 1.94 23.75
N MET A 284 -12.75 1.04 23.48
CA MET A 284 -12.81 -0.37 23.86
C MET A 284 -11.68 -0.74 24.84
#